data_af1d9fd484a0c7b0481bec12c2cd8c22
#
_entry.id   af1d9fd484a0c7b0481bec12c2cd8c22
#
_cell.length_a   1.000
_cell.length_b   1.000
_cell.length_c   1.000
_cell.angle_alpha   90.00
_cell.angle_beta   90.00
_cell.angle_gamma   90.00
#
_symmetry.space_group_name_H-M   'P 1'
#
loop_
_entity.id
_entity.type
_entity.pdbx_description
1 polymer ?
#
loop_
_entity_poly.entity_id
_entity_poly.type
_entity_poly.pdbx_seq_one_letter_code
_entity_poly.pdbx_strand_id
1 'polypeptide(L)'
;MDGTLTSMGMNLSESGMHISDHQIENKSNILESVFITNWRSDKEKLNYGFILGKGTWIDRNSISFANTLLSFYSSFTSKNINIYNELALSVNDRNAVISGLRIKNDLFGYGLIFRYLEPGYMGLRENMFRNWDNISSGESGFLHELHFRTGRIKVNVYSDAFHRLQEEPGIFKKRGSETGGRLELKPHQEWIINAQFKQQYASTEINTYPNEIAEVGRPVTTLRSTIKREWSKNHKLQFQIQSKFETSGDHISNDLQIRYKIKLKKLMVNTFWMSSHINDYTTRLYYWDATLPGEMRSKLFSESGHYAAIMISLLTIESSAIHGRISTSWDAWKFNAKPQVQGALQFNLSL
;
A
#
# COMPACT_ATOMS: atom_id res chain seq x y z
N MET A 1 27.54 18.07 18.84
CA MET A 1 27.64 17.75 17.38
C MET A 1 26.31 17.19 16.97
N ASP A 2 25.37 18.07 16.61
CA ASP A 2 24.05 17.68 16.12
C ASP A 2 24.19 17.26 14.67
N GLY A 3 24.56 16.01 14.47
CA GLY A 3 24.47 15.37 13.17
C GLY A 3 23.00 15.12 12.82
N THR A 4 22.37 16.07 12.18
CA THR A 4 21.05 15.90 11.58
C THR A 4 21.16 14.82 10.52
N LEU A 5 20.63 13.63 10.82
CA LEU A 5 20.45 12.49 9.90
C LEU A 5 19.58 12.81 8.67
N THR A 6 19.19 14.07 8.50
CA THR A 6 18.33 14.59 7.42
C THR A 6 18.99 14.62 6.04
N SER A 7 20.29 14.32 5.92
CA SER A 7 20.98 14.37 4.64
C SER A 7 21.58 13.05 4.15
N MET A 8 21.34 11.94 4.84
CA MET A 8 21.64 10.64 4.26
C MET A 8 20.58 10.31 3.21
N GLY A 9 20.82 10.79 1.99
CA GLY A 9 20.03 10.44 0.81
C GLY A 9 20.18 8.97 0.40
N MET A 10 19.98 8.05 1.33
CA MET A 10 19.74 6.67 0.98
C MET A 10 18.32 6.60 0.41
N ASN A 11 18.21 6.70 -0.90
CA ASN A 11 16.98 6.38 -1.62
C ASN A 11 16.73 4.86 -1.57
N LEU A 12 16.41 4.36 -0.37
CA LEU A 12 15.87 3.03 -0.19
C LEU A 12 14.47 3.03 -0.80
N SER A 13 14.35 2.59 -2.04
CA SER A 13 13.04 2.31 -2.63
C SER A 13 12.48 1.07 -1.96
N GLU A 14 11.73 1.24 -0.90
CA GLU A 14 11.08 0.17 -0.14
C GLU A 14 10.05 -0.60 -0.98
N SER A 15 9.56 -0.01 -2.04
CA SER A 15 8.61 -0.64 -2.97
C SER A 15 9.26 -1.69 -3.88
N GLY A 16 10.59 -1.76 -3.94
CA GLY A 16 11.31 -2.59 -4.92
C GLY A 16 11.04 -2.18 -6.38
N MET A 17 10.27 -1.11 -6.60
CA MET A 17 9.98 -0.59 -7.93
C MET A 17 10.99 0.50 -8.28
N HIS A 18 11.81 0.24 -9.27
CA HIS A 18 12.72 1.22 -9.86
C HIS A 18 12.07 1.78 -11.12
N ILE A 19 11.50 2.97 -11.03
CA ILE A 19 10.67 3.57 -12.09
C ILE A 19 11.44 4.60 -12.91
N SER A 20 12.39 5.31 -12.28
CA SER A 20 13.24 6.28 -12.97
C SER A 20 14.60 5.69 -13.32
N ASP A 21 15.26 6.23 -14.37
CA ASP A 21 16.62 5.82 -14.77
C ASP A 21 17.60 5.93 -13.59
N HIS A 22 17.52 6.99 -12.81
CA HIS A 22 18.32 7.17 -11.60
C HIS A 22 18.06 6.08 -10.54
N GLN A 23 16.83 5.60 -10.37
CA GLN A 23 16.52 4.49 -9.46
C GLN A 23 17.03 3.15 -10.01
N ILE A 24 17.04 2.98 -11.32
CA ILE A 24 17.58 1.79 -12.00
C ILE A 24 19.11 1.75 -11.87
N GLU A 25 19.79 2.88 -12.06
CA GLU A 25 21.23 3.01 -11.90
C GLU A 25 21.68 2.75 -10.46
N ASN A 26 20.89 3.14 -9.48
CA ASN A 26 21.17 2.93 -8.05
C ASN A 26 20.67 1.57 -7.53
N LYS A 27 20.12 0.74 -8.38
CA LYS A 27 19.70 -0.62 -8.02
C LYS A 27 20.91 -1.45 -7.55
N SER A 28 20.74 -2.09 -6.37
CA SER A 28 21.77 -2.95 -5.76
C SER A 28 23.04 -2.21 -5.27
N ASN A 29 22.98 -0.90 -5.07
CA ASN A 29 24.10 -0.14 -4.50
C ASN A 29 24.20 -0.29 -2.98
N ILE A 30 23.17 -0.79 -2.33
CA ILE A 30 23.12 -0.96 -0.87
C ILE A 30 23.13 -2.44 -0.52
N LEU A 31 24.11 -2.83 0.27
CA LEU A 31 24.17 -4.16 0.91
C LEU A 31 23.46 -4.06 2.26
N GLU A 32 22.37 -4.80 2.42
CA GLU A 32 21.66 -4.94 3.69
C GLU A 32 22.05 -6.26 4.37
N SER A 33 22.41 -6.16 5.65
CA SER A 33 22.59 -7.32 6.52
C SER A 33 21.73 -7.15 7.76
N VAL A 34 20.80 -8.08 7.99
CA VAL A 34 19.88 -8.03 9.12
C VAL A 34 20.02 -9.31 9.95
N PHE A 35 20.29 -9.14 11.25
CA PHE A 35 20.25 -10.20 12.23
C PHE A 35 19.09 -9.94 13.19
N ILE A 36 18.21 -10.94 13.39
CA ILE A 36 17.09 -10.85 14.33
C ILE A 36 17.05 -12.09 15.17
N THR A 37 16.93 -11.92 16.48
CA THR A 37 16.61 -12.98 17.42
C THR A 37 15.31 -12.64 18.14
N ASN A 38 14.47 -13.65 18.33
CA ASN A 38 13.19 -13.52 19.01
C ASN A 38 13.11 -14.57 20.13
N TRP A 39 12.86 -14.12 21.34
CA TRP A 39 12.49 -14.97 22.44
C TRP A 39 11.01 -14.79 22.74
N ARG A 40 10.28 -15.90 22.90
CA ARG A 40 8.84 -15.88 23.07
C ARG A 40 8.42 -16.90 24.14
N SER A 41 7.48 -16.50 24.99
CA SER A 41 6.76 -17.38 25.90
C SER A 41 5.30 -17.41 25.51
N ASP A 42 4.81 -18.60 25.16
CA ASP A 42 3.43 -18.84 24.77
C ASP A 42 2.69 -19.53 25.94
N LYS A 43 1.70 -18.86 26.48
CA LYS A 43 0.73 -19.42 27.42
C LYS A 43 -0.65 -19.34 26.77
N GLU A 44 -1.57 -20.18 27.20
CA GLU A 44 -2.90 -20.34 26.60
C GLU A 44 -3.62 -19.03 26.21
N LYS A 45 -3.52 -18.01 27.02
CA LYS A 45 -4.18 -16.72 26.81
C LYS A 45 -3.22 -15.53 26.71
N LEU A 46 -1.99 -15.69 27.17
CA LEU A 46 -1.01 -14.61 27.25
C LEU A 46 0.28 -15.02 26.55
N ASN A 47 0.63 -14.30 25.51
CA ASN A 47 1.92 -14.41 24.85
C ASN A 47 2.72 -13.15 25.10
N TYR A 48 4.00 -13.30 25.37
CA TYR A 48 4.91 -12.18 25.54
C TYR A 48 6.33 -12.58 25.13
N GLY A 49 7.10 -11.61 24.75
CA GLY A 49 8.47 -11.85 24.33
C GLY A 49 9.24 -10.57 24.07
N PHE A 50 10.46 -10.77 23.61
CA PHE A 50 11.29 -9.67 23.14
C PHE A 50 11.98 -10.04 21.83
N ILE A 51 12.27 -9.02 21.04
CA ILE A 51 13.01 -9.11 19.80
C ILE A 51 14.24 -8.25 19.96
N LEU A 52 15.40 -8.81 19.65
CA LEU A 52 16.64 -8.08 19.48
C LEU A 52 17.04 -8.17 18.02
N GLY A 53 17.24 -7.03 17.36
CA GLY A 53 17.60 -6.97 15.97
C GLY A 53 18.74 -6.00 15.72
N LYS A 54 19.59 -6.31 14.75
CA LYS A 54 20.64 -5.43 14.24
C LYS A 54 20.59 -5.43 12.73
N GLY A 55 20.40 -4.25 12.16
CA GLY A 55 20.52 -4.01 10.71
C GLY A 55 21.78 -3.21 10.39
N THR A 56 22.44 -3.56 9.31
CA THR A 56 23.56 -2.81 8.77
C THR A 56 23.31 -2.57 7.30
N TRP A 57 23.43 -1.35 6.85
CA TRP A 57 23.29 -0.94 5.46
C TRP A 57 24.61 -0.32 5.02
N ILE A 58 25.20 -0.84 3.98
CA ILE A 58 26.47 -0.40 3.44
C ILE A 58 26.22 0.07 2.00
N ASP A 59 26.39 1.36 1.76
CA ASP A 59 26.41 1.91 0.42
C ASP A 59 27.80 1.66 -0.21
N ARG A 60 27.86 1.32 -1.50
CA ARG A 60 29.11 1.22 -2.27
C ARG A 60 29.94 2.51 -2.25
N ASN A 61 29.32 3.65 -1.98
CA ASN A 61 29.97 4.95 -1.87
C ASN A 61 30.47 5.28 -0.46
N SER A 62 30.64 4.29 0.43
CA SER A 62 31.30 4.37 1.74
C SER A 62 30.48 4.89 2.94
N ILE A 63 29.19 5.04 2.86
CA ILE A 63 28.38 5.35 4.04
C ILE A 63 27.82 4.04 4.60
N SER A 64 28.25 3.67 5.81
CA SER A 64 27.65 2.56 6.56
C SER A 64 26.71 3.11 7.62
N PHE A 65 25.50 2.59 7.67
CA PHE A 65 24.54 2.88 8.72
C PHE A 65 24.22 1.58 9.47
N ALA A 66 24.20 1.62 10.78
CA ALA A 66 23.81 0.50 11.62
C ALA A 66 22.72 0.91 12.59
N ASN A 67 21.69 0.09 12.72
CA ASN A 67 20.62 0.27 13.69
C ASN A 67 20.47 -1.00 14.54
N THR A 68 20.31 -0.84 15.84
CA THR A 68 19.97 -1.92 16.75
C THR A 68 18.60 -1.61 17.34
N LEU A 69 17.76 -2.60 17.38
CA LEU A 69 16.40 -2.55 17.86
C LEU A 69 16.21 -3.53 19.00
N LEU A 70 15.61 -3.08 20.09
CA LEU A 70 15.06 -3.91 21.14
C LEU A 70 13.56 -3.69 21.21
N SER A 71 12.76 -4.74 21.08
CA SER A 71 11.30 -4.65 21.19
C SER A 71 10.79 -5.63 22.24
N PHE A 72 9.84 -5.16 23.05
CA PHE A 72 9.05 -5.98 23.97
C PHE A 72 7.61 -6.03 23.45
N TYR A 73 7.06 -7.20 23.34
CA TYR A 73 5.69 -7.37 22.93
C TYR A 73 4.90 -8.27 23.87
N SER A 74 3.61 -8.01 23.96
CA SER A 74 2.65 -8.84 24.66
C SER A 74 1.34 -8.93 23.92
N SER A 75 0.68 -10.07 23.98
CA SER A 75 -0.68 -10.21 23.51
C SER A 75 -1.50 -11.08 24.45
N PHE A 76 -2.70 -10.61 24.75
CA PHE A 76 -3.70 -11.35 25.49
C PHE A 76 -4.84 -11.72 24.55
N THR A 77 -5.17 -13.01 24.50
CA THR A 77 -6.25 -13.52 23.64
C THR A 77 -7.26 -14.26 24.50
N SER A 78 -8.50 -13.83 24.43
CA SER A 78 -9.67 -14.50 24.96
C SER A 78 -10.62 -14.82 23.80
N LYS A 79 -11.72 -15.55 24.05
CA LYS A 79 -12.67 -15.98 23.01
C LYS A 79 -13.04 -14.88 22.01
N ASN A 80 -13.32 -13.69 22.48
CA ASN A 80 -13.82 -12.58 21.67
C ASN A 80 -12.94 -11.32 21.72
N ILE A 81 -11.89 -11.33 22.53
CA ILE A 81 -11.04 -10.16 22.79
C ILE A 81 -9.59 -10.53 22.52
N ASN A 82 -8.92 -9.68 21.77
CA ASN A 82 -7.46 -9.73 21.61
C ASN A 82 -6.91 -8.34 21.90
N ILE A 83 -5.91 -8.28 22.80
CA ILE A 83 -5.18 -7.07 23.14
C ILE A 83 -3.72 -7.36 22.81
N TYR A 84 -3.06 -6.45 22.13
CA TYR A 84 -1.61 -6.53 21.91
C TYR A 84 -0.95 -5.20 22.18
N ASN A 85 0.30 -5.29 22.61
CA ASN A 85 1.15 -4.14 22.88
C ASN A 85 2.56 -4.46 22.40
N GLU A 86 3.23 -3.46 21.87
CA GLU A 86 4.64 -3.50 21.55
C GLU A 86 5.28 -2.17 21.92
N LEU A 87 6.41 -2.24 22.62
CA LEU A 87 7.31 -1.13 22.91
C LEU A 87 8.64 -1.45 22.26
N ALA A 88 9.09 -0.62 21.36
CA ALA A 88 10.35 -0.76 20.66
C ALA A 88 11.29 0.41 20.94
N LEU A 89 12.55 0.09 21.13
CA LEU A 89 13.65 1.02 21.40
C LEU A 89 14.69 0.89 20.29
N SER A 90 15.11 1.98 19.70
CA SER A 90 16.22 2.01 18.75
C SER A 90 17.50 2.55 19.40
N VAL A 91 18.66 2.29 18.78
CA VAL A 91 20.00 2.68 19.30
C VAL A 91 20.13 4.14 19.67
N ASN A 92 19.35 5.03 19.06
CA ASN A 92 19.41 6.47 19.30
C ASN A 92 18.48 6.92 20.44
N ASP A 93 18.13 6.02 21.37
CA ASP A 93 17.19 6.24 22.48
C ASP A 93 15.81 6.73 22.01
N ARG A 94 15.40 6.31 20.82
CA ARG A 94 14.11 6.64 20.25
C ARG A 94 13.12 5.49 20.41
N ASN A 95 11.89 5.85 20.72
CA ASN A 95 10.86 4.91 21.14
C ASN A 95 9.77 4.80 20.08
N ALA A 96 9.17 3.62 20.01
CA ALA A 96 7.89 3.40 19.32
C ALA A 96 6.97 2.56 20.21
N VAL A 97 5.70 2.91 20.22
CA VAL A 97 4.66 2.18 20.93
C VAL A 97 3.52 1.88 19.97
N ILE A 98 3.09 0.63 19.96
CA ILE A 98 1.88 0.20 19.28
C ILE A 98 1.03 -0.57 20.27
N SER A 99 -0.24 -0.16 20.42
CA SER A 99 -1.21 -0.85 21.24
C SER A 99 -2.48 -1.09 20.47
N GLY A 100 -3.05 -2.28 20.57
CA GLY A 100 -4.26 -2.63 19.85
C GLY A 100 -5.24 -3.42 20.70
N LEU A 101 -6.50 -3.15 20.43
CA LEU A 101 -7.65 -3.90 20.96
C LEU A 101 -8.46 -4.41 19.79
N ARG A 102 -8.81 -5.68 19.81
CA ARG A 102 -9.75 -6.27 18.87
C ARG A 102 -10.83 -7.04 19.62
N ILE A 103 -12.08 -6.68 19.35
CA ILE A 103 -13.26 -7.40 19.83
C ILE A 103 -13.94 -8.01 18.60
N LYS A 104 -14.26 -9.29 18.66
CA LYS A 104 -14.86 -9.99 17.51
C LYS A 104 -15.85 -11.05 17.97
N ASN A 105 -17.01 -11.05 17.33
CA ASN A 105 -17.93 -12.18 17.31
C ASN A 105 -18.28 -12.58 15.86
N ASP A 106 -19.25 -13.45 15.67
CA ASP A 106 -19.59 -13.98 14.32
C ASP A 106 -20.18 -12.91 13.39
N LEU A 107 -20.86 -11.89 13.94
CA LEU A 107 -21.53 -10.84 13.19
C LEU A 107 -20.75 -9.52 13.15
N PHE A 108 -20.02 -9.22 14.21
CA PHE A 108 -19.43 -7.92 14.44
C PHE A 108 -17.98 -8.04 14.87
N GLY A 109 -17.15 -7.11 14.43
CA GLY A 109 -15.79 -6.90 14.89
C GLY A 109 -15.50 -5.42 15.06
N TYR A 110 -14.77 -5.09 16.11
CA TYR A 110 -14.23 -3.76 16.37
C TYR A 110 -12.74 -3.87 16.59
N GLY A 111 -11.97 -2.99 15.96
CA GLY A 111 -10.54 -2.82 16.13
C GLY A 111 -10.20 -1.40 16.51
N LEU A 112 -9.26 -1.26 17.42
CA LEU A 112 -8.64 0.01 17.79
C LEU A 112 -7.13 -0.19 17.82
N ILE A 113 -6.38 0.69 17.16
CA ILE A 113 -4.92 0.72 17.21
C ILE A 113 -4.50 2.14 17.57
N PHE A 114 -3.69 2.24 18.59
CA PHE A 114 -2.91 3.42 18.94
C PHE A 114 -1.48 3.20 18.49
N ARG A 115 -0.86 4.22 17.90
CA ARG A 115 0.55 4.23 17.54
C ARG A 115 1.21 5.54 17.96
N TYR A 116 2.44 5.41 18.40
CA TYR A 116 3.33 6.52 18.71
C TYR A 116 4.73 6.14 18.26
N LEU A 117 5.29 6.92 17.36
CA LEU A 117 6.63 6.76 16.80
C LEU A 117 7.39 8.05 17.07
N GLU A 118 8.39 8.00 17.91
CA GLU A 118 9.19 9.17 18.25
C GLU A 118 9.95 9.69 17.02
N PRO A 119 10.16 11.02 16.89
CA PRO A 119 10.97 11.57 15.81
C PRO A 119 12.35 10.92 15.73
N GLY A 120 12.75 10.47 14.55
CA GLY A 120 14.02 9.76 14.36
C GLY A 120 14.02 8.29 14.76
N TYR A 121 12.87 7.72 15.20
CA TYR A 121 12.76 6.29 15.38
C TYR A 121 12.85 5.57 14.03
N MET A 122 13.70 4.55 13.96
CA MET A 122 13.89 3.71 12.79
C MET A 122 13.73 2.25 13.18
N GLY A 123 12.65 1.63 12.74
CA GLY A 123 12.49 0.18 12.78
C GLY A 123 13.32 -0.51 11.71
N LEU A 124 13.58 -1.79 11.86
CA LEU A 124 14.32 -2.57 10.85
C LEU A 124 13.51 -2.78 9.56
N ARG A 125 12.19 -2.81 9.65
CA ARG A 125 11.24 -2.92 8.51
C ARG A 125 9.90 -2.28 8.89
N GLU A 126 9.84 -0.98 8.85
CA GLU A 126 8.88 -0.15 9.57
C GLU A 126 7.55 0.13 8.88
N ASN A 127 7.36 -0.30 7.64
CA ASN A 127 6.33 0.24 6.74
C ASN A 127 4.87 -0.05 7.08
N MET A 128 4.54 -0.81 8.10
CA MET A 128 3.17 -1.29 8.27
C MET A 128 2.19 -0.29 8.91
N PHE A 129 2.66 0.72 9.66
CA PHE A 129 1.76 1.55 10.47
C PHE A 129 2.03 3.06 10.40
N ARG A 130 2.90 3.51 9.51
CA ARG A 130 3.23 4.92 9.32
C ARG A 130 2.51 5.47 8.09
N ASN A 131 1.88 6.63 8.23
CA ASN A 131 1.26 7.33 7.10
C ASN A 131 2.19 8.36 6.44
N TRP A 132 3.32 8.68 7.07
CA TRP A 132 4.29 9.62 6.55
C TRP A 132 5.58 8.93 6.15
N ASP A 133 6.08 9.22 4.96
CA ASP A 133 7.32 8.63 4.42
C ASP A 133 8.58 9.18 5.11
N ASN A 134 8.46 10.25 5.92
CA ASN A 134 9.62 10.85 6.57
C ASN A 134 9.83 10.31 7.99
N ILE A 135 10.92 9.55 8.15
CA ILE A 135 11.35 8.94 9.41
C ILE A 135 11.68 9.99 10.49
N SER A 136 12.22 11.16 10.07
CA SER A 136 12.73 12.17 11.00
C SER A 136 11.66 12.81 11.89
N SER A 137 10.41 12.86 11.43
CA SER A 137 9.37 13.66 12.07
C SER A 137 8.54 12.95 13.14
N GLY A 138 8.62 11.63 13.21
CA GLY A 138 7.75 10.86 14.10
C GLY A 138 6.26 10.98 13.78
N GLU A 139 5.45 10.13 14.42
CA GLU A 139 4.01 10.10 14.20
C GLU A 139 3.27 9.62 15.44
N SER A 140 2.12 10.20 15.72
CA SER A 140 1.14 9.65 16.66
C SER A 140 -0.21 9.53 15.98
N GLY A 141 -0.93 8.44 16.21
CA GLY A 141 -2.21 8.23 15.56
C GLY A 141 -3.10 7.18 16.20
N PHE A 142 -4.38 7.24 15.78
CA PHE A 142 -5.42 6.30 16.17
C PHE A 142 -6.13 5.77 14.95
N LEU A 143 -6.19 4.45 14.82
CA LEU A 143 -7.00 3.76 13.82
C LEU A 143 -8.17 3.05 14.50
N HIS A 144 -9.37 3.33 14.04
CA HIS A 144 -10.60 2.64 14.41
C HIS A 144 -11.10 1.83 13.22
N GLU A 145 -11.54 0.61 13.46
CA GLU A 145 -12.09 -0.25 12.43
C GLU A 145 -13.34 -0.98 12.92
N LEU A 146 -14.36 -1.00 12.09
CA LEU A 146 -15.62 -1.71 12.31
C LEU A 146 -15.85 -2.71 11.20
N HIS A 147 -16.11 -3.95 11.57
CA HIS A 147 -16.48 -5.01 10.66
C HIS A 147 -17.87 -5.52 10.99
N PHE A 148 -18.68 -5.64 9.99
CA PHE A 148 -19.98 -6.28 10.09
C PHE A 148 -20.11 -7.34 9.00
N ARG A 149 -20.58 -8.52 9.38
CA ARG A 149 -20.80 -9.62 8.44
C ARG A 149 -22.10 -10.35 8.77
N THR A 150 -22.98 -10.41 7.78
CA THR A 150 -24.19 -11.23 7.86
C THR A 150 -24.47 -11.87 6.51
N GLY A 151 -24.64 -13.21 6.49
CA GLY A 151 -24.95 -13.96 5.28
C GLY A 151 -24.11 -13.53 4.07
N ARG A 152 -24.72 -12.74 3.19
CA ARG A 152 -24.16 -12.31 1.91
C ARG A 152 -23.58 -10.91 1.92
N ILE A 153 -23.61 -10.23 3.07
CA ILE A 153 -23.19 -8.84 3.22
C ILE A 153 -21.98 -8.78 4.14
N LYS A 154 -20.94 -8.05 3.71
CA LYS A 154 -19.82 -7.65 4.56
C LYS A 154 -19.62 -6.15 4.43
N VAL A 155 -19.49 -5.48 5.55
CA VAL A 155 -19.21 -4.05 5.65
C VAL A 155 -17.98 -3.87 6.51
N ASN A 156 -17.02 -3.09 6.02
CA ASN A 156 -15.88 -2.65 6.79
C ASN A 156 -15.86 -1.13 6.72
N VAL A 157 -15.70 -0.47 7.85
CA VAL A 157 -15.51 0.99 7.93
C VAL A 157 -14.34 1.24 8.85
N TYR A 158 -13.49 2.18 8.48
CA TYR A 158 -12.36 2.59 9.31
C TYR A 158 -12.18 4.11 9.29
N SER A 159 -11.54 4.60 10.33
CA SER A 159 -11.07 5.97 10.43
C SER A 159 -9.70 5.98 11.11
N ASP A 160 -8.74 6.59 10.47
CA ASP A 160 -7.38 6.80 10.96
C ASP A 160 -7.13 8.30 11.08
N ALA A 161 -6.72 8.74 12.26
CA ALA A 161 -6.32 10.12 12.53
C ALA A 161 -4.89 10.11 13.04
N PHE A 162 -4.05 10.96 12.47
CA PHE A 162 -2.63 10.98 12.82
C PHE A 162 -2.05 12.39 12.72
N HIS A 163 -0.97 12.64 13.45
CA HIS A 163 -0.23 13.87 13.39
C HIS A 163 1.27 13.64 13.52
N ARG A 164 2.04 14.54 12.93
CA ARG A 164 3.49 14.59 13.01
C ARG A 164 3.89 15.19 14.36
N LEU A 165 4.93 14.64 14.97
CA LEU A 165 5.39 15.03 16.30
C LEU A 165 6.46 16.13 16.27
N GLN A 166 7.26 16.18 15.21
CA GLN A 166 8.32 17.17 15.06
C GLN A 166 8.02 18.11 13.90
N GLU A 167 8.28 19.39 14.12
CA GLU A 167 8.20 20.42 13.09
C GLU A 167 9.50 20.41 12.26
N GLU A 168 9.35 20.47 10.94
CA GLU A 168 10.47 20.75 10.05
C GLU A 168 10.55 22.25 9.80
N PRO A 169 11.76 22.86 9.63
CA PRO A 169 11.89 24.26 9.29
C PRO A 169 11.04 24.61 8.05
N GLY A 170 10.10 25.56 8.21
CA GLY A 170 9.20 25.98 7.13
C GLY A 170 7.96 25.12 6.91
N ILE A 171 7.81 24.00 7.63
CA ILE A 171 6.62 23.14 7.56
C ILE A 171 6.10 22.93 8.99
N PHE A 172 5.08 23.69 9.38
CA PHE A 172 4.45 23.57 10.69
C PHE A 172 3.42 22.47 10.65
N LYS A 173 3.29 21.76 11.75
CA LYS A 173 2.37 20.67 12.08
C LYS A 173 1.60 20.08 10.90
N LYS A 174 1.94 18.87 10.54
CA LYS A 174 1.21 18.09 9.55
C LYS A 174 0.22 17.15 10.24
N ARG A 175 -1.06 17.38 10.02
CA ARG A 175 -2.15 16.51 10.49
C ARG A 175 -2.70 15.75 9.30
N GLY A 176 -3.18 14.56 9.53
CA GLY A 176 -3.83 13.79 8.50
C GLY A 176 -4.95 12.93 9.07
N SER A 177 -5.85 12.59 8.18
CA SER A 177 -6.87 11.60 8.46
C SER A 177 -7.17 10.79 7.20
N GLU A 178 -7.50 9.55 7.41
CA GLU A 178 -8.00 8.68 6.37
C GLU A 178 -9.28 8.01 6.89
N THR A 179 -10.37 8.18 6.17
CA THR A 179 -11.63 7.49 6.45
C THR A 179 -12.03 6.69 5.25
N GLY A 180 -12.44 5.47 5.46
CA GLY A 180 -12.86 4.62 4.37
C GLY A 180 -13.89 3.59 4.75
N GLY A 181 -14.50 3.03 3.72
CA GLY A 181 -15.48 1.97 3.87
C GLY A 181 -15.49 1.06 2.66
N ARG A 182 -15.84 -0.19 2.91
CA ARG A 182 -16.03 -1.20 1.89
C ARG A 182 -17.30 -2.00 2.18
N LEU A 183 -18.13 -2.10 1.17
CA LEU A 183 -19.30 -2.98 1.12
C LEU A 183 -19.02 -4.11 0.13
N GLU A 184 -19.19 -5.36 0.55
CA GLU A 184 -19.21 -6.54 -0.31
C GLU A 184 -20.57 -7.20 -0.24
N LEU A 185 -21.21 -7.35 -1.38
CA LEU A 185 -22.47 -8.05 -1.56
C LEU A 185 -22.27 -9.29 -2.44
N LYS A 186 -22.83 -10.40 -2.02
CA LYS A 186 -22.90 -11.66 -2.80
C LYS A 186 -24.35 -12.03 -3.07
N PRO A 187 -25.03 -11.33 -4.01
CA PRO A 187 -26.46 -11.58 -4.28
C PRO A 187 -26.71 -13.03 -4.74
N HIS A 188 -25.75 -13.61 -5.42
CA HIS A 188 -25.73 -15.00 -5.88
C HIS A 188 -24.31 -15.58 -5.75
N GLN A 189 -24.17 -16.90 -5.81
CA GLN A 189 -22.86 -17.58 -5.68
C GLN A 189 -21.82 -17.12 -6.73
N GLU A 190 -22.30 -16.78 -7.93
CA GLU A 190 -21.45 -16.33 -9.03
C GLU A 190 -21.11 -14.83 -8.99
N TRP A 191 -21.85 -14.04 -8.22
CA TRP A 191 -21.74 -12.57 -8.28
C TRP A 191 -21.13 -12.01 -7.00
N ILE A 192 -20.17 -11.11 -7.18
CA ILE A 192 -19.60 -10.32 -6.10
C ILE A 192 -19.64 -8.85 -6.53
N ILE A 193 -20.32 -8.02 -5.75
CA ILE A 193 -20.39 -6.59 -5.91
C ILE A 193 -19.62 -5.95 -4.75
N ASN A 194 -18.65 -5.11 -5.07
CA ASN A 194 -17.90 -4.35 -4.07
C ASN A 194 -18.08 -2.86 -4.35
N ALA A 195 -18.35 -2.11 -3.32
CA ALA A 195 -18.25 -0.66 -3.32
C ALA A 195 -17.22 -0.23 -2.27
N GLN A 196 -16.36 0.69 -2.60
CA GLN A 196 -15.35 1.26 -1.71
C GLN A 196 -15.44 2.78 -1.76
N PHE A 197 -15.31 3.37 -0.61
CA PHE A 197 -15.14 4.79 -0.39
C PHE A 197 -13.85 4.98 0.41
N LYS A 198 -13.04 5.97 0.04
CA LYS A 198 -11.85 6.38 0.78
C LYS A 198 -11.71 7.88 0.66
N GLN A 199 -11.56 8.55 1.78
CA GLN A 199 -11.23 9.96 1.83
C GLN A 199 -9.92 10.12 2.61
N GLN A 200 -8.97 10.81 2.02
CA GLN A 200 -7.68 11.14 2.62
C GLN A 200 -7.57 12.64 2.74
N TYR A 201 -7.16 13.09 3.88
CA TYR A 201 -6.83 14.48 4.16
C TYR A 201 -5.44 14.55 4.76
N ALA A 202 -4.62 15.43 4.24
CA ALA A 202 -3.33 15.77 4.84
C ALA A 202 -3.18 17.28 4.80
N SER A 203 -3.10 17.91 5.96
CA SER A 203 -2.83 19.35 6.05
C SER A 203 -1.34 19.60 6.30
N THR A 204 -0.83 20.61 5.65
CA THR A 204 0.49 21.17 5.90
C THR A 204 0.31 22.66 6.15
N GLU A 205 0.67 23.11 7.32
CA GLU A 205 0.68 24.54 7.62
C GLU A 205 2.00 25.12 7.05
N ILE A 206 1.90 26.08 6.16
CA ILE A 206 3.04 26.79 5.57
C ILE A 206 3.03 28.21 6.10
N ASN A 207 4.18 28.69 6.61
CA ASN A 207 4.38 30.12 6.88
C ASN A 207 4.38 30.88 5.56
N THR A 208 3.29 31.55 5.25
CA THR A 208 3.24 32.55 4.19
C THR A 208 3.62 33.89 4.79
N TYR A 209 4.54 34.58 4.12
CA TYR A 209 5.07 35.89 4.53
C TYR A 209 3.96 36.96 4.64
N PRO A 210 3.94 37.86 5.63
CA PRO A 210 4.67 37.93 6.88
C PRO A 210 3.81 37.55 8.09
N ASN A 211 3.88 36.35 8.57
CA ASN A 211 3.19 35.81 9.76
C ASN A 211 1.77 35.25 9.56
N GLU A 212 1.33 34.96 8.35
CA GLU A 212 0.11 34.20 8.13
C GLU A 212 0.44 32.70 8.03
N ILE A 213 -0.20 31.91 8.86
CA ILE A 213 -0.16 30.44 8.76
C ILE A 213 -1.28 30.04 7.83
N ALA A 214 -0.95 29.60 6.63
CA ALA A 214 -1.93 29.02 5.72
C ALA A 214 -1.94 27.49 5.88
N GLU A 215 -3.10 26.93 6.20
CA GLU A 215 -3.30 25.50 6.14
C GLU A 215 -3.51 25.11 4.67
N VAL A 216 -2.55 24.36 4.11
CA VAL A 216 -2.62 23.87 2.74
C VAL A 216 -2.85 22.37 2.79
N GLY A 217 -4.04 21.95 2.45
CA GLY A 217 -4.39 20.55 2.33
C GLY A 217 -5.80 20.42 1.77
N ARG A 218 -5.95 19.56 0.79
CA ARG A 218 -7.26 19.30 0.18
C ARG A 218 -7.62 17.83 0.37
N PRO A 219 -8.82 17.53 0.87
CA PRO A 219 -9.26 16.15 0.96
C PRO A 219 -9.38 15.56 -0.45
N VAL A 220 -8.82 14.38 -0.62
CA VAL A 220 -8.94 13.60 -1.84
C VAL A 220 -9.84 12.41 -1.56
N THR A 221 -10.92 12.32 -2.31
CA THR A 221 -11.90 11.23 -2.20
C THR A 221 -11.74 10.27 -3.37
N THR A 222 -11.76 8.99 -3.05
CA THR A 222 -11.75 7.90 -4.03
C THR A 222 -13.00 7.05 -3.84
N LEU A 223 -13.78 6.89 -4.90
CA LEU A 223 -14.90 5.97 -5.00
C LEU A 223 -14.52 4.86 -5.96
N ARG A 224 -14.77 3.62 -5.59
CA ARG A 224 -14.53 2.46 -6.46
C ARG A 224 -15.69 1.49 -6.37
N SER A 225 -16.23 1.11 -7.51
CA SER A 225 -17.23 0.05 -7.62
C SER A 225 -16.70 -1.06 -8.50
N THR A 226 -16.89 -2.30 -8.07
CA THR A 226 -16.42 -3.48 -8.80
C THR A 226 -17.54 -4.52 -8.83
N ILE A 227 -17.86 -5.01 -10.01
CA ILE A 227 -18.78 -6.12 -10.23
C ILE A 227 -17.97 -7.27 -10.82
N LYS A 228 -17.98 -8.41 -10.14
CA LYS A 228 -17.35 -9.65 -10.60
C LYS A 228 -18.39 -10.71 -10.82
N ARG A 229 -18.26 -11.44 -11.91
CA ARG A 229 -19.02 -12.66 -12.16
C ARG A 229 -18.08 -13.83 -12.40
N GLU A 230 -18.28 -14.90 -11.67
CA GLU A 230 -17.54 -16.16 -11.77
C GLU A 230 -18.51 -17.27 -12.16
N TRP A 231 -18.73 -17.48 -13.49
CA TRP A 231 -19.64 -18.56 -13.99
C TRP A 231 -19.15 -19.95 -13.64
N SER A 232 -17.83 -20.08 -13.50
CA SER A 232 -17.18 -21.32 -13.09
C SER A 232 -15.79 -21.01 -12.53
N LYS A 233 -15.09 -22.02 -12.03
CA LYS A 233 -13.67 -21.90 -11.67
C LYS A 233 -12.79 -21.42 -12.85
N ASN A 234 -13.31 -21.57 -14.06
CA ASN A 234 -12.58 -21.33 -15.30
C ASN A 234 -12.89 -19.99 -15.97
N HIS A 235 -14.00 -19.34 -15.66
CA HIS A 235 -14.44 -18.12 -16.31
C HIS A 235 -14.76 -17.03 -15.29
N LYS A 236 -14.04 -15.91 -15.38
CA LYS A 236 -14.20 -14.75 -14.50
C LYS A 236 -14.22 -13.48 -15.31
N LEU A 237 -15.23 -12.65 -15.06
CA LEU A 237 -15.35 -11.31 -15.62
C LEU A 237 -15.41 -10.29 -14.50
N GLN A 238 -14.72 -9.19 -14.65
CA GLN A 238 -14.73 -8.10 -13.69
C GLN A 238 -14.85 -6.78 -14.43
N PHE A 239 -15.81 -5.98 -13.98
CA PHE A 239 -15.94 -4.56 -14.32
C PHE A 239 -15.59 -3.74 -13.09
N GLN A 240 -14.85 -2.66 -13.27
CA GLN A 240 -14.52 -1.73 -12.21
C GLN A 240 -14.62 -0.31 -12.74
N ILE A 241 -15.26 0.55 -11.97
CA ILE A 241 -15.29 1.99 -12.17
C ILE A 241 -14.65 2.61 -10.93
N GLN A 242 -13.77 3.56 -11.14
CA GLN A 242 -13.16 4.34 -10.08
C GLN A 242 -13.23 5.82 -10.42
N SER A 243 -13.57 6.62 -9.42
CA SER A 243 -13.52 8.08 -9.48
C SER A 243 -12.63 8.59 -8.36
N LYS A 244 -11.80 9.57 -8.64
CA LYS A 244 -10.94 10.24 -7.67
C LYS A 244 -11.10 11.73 -7.87
N PHE A 245 -11.38 12.47 -6.81
CA PHE A 245 -11.63 13.90 -6.88
C PHE A 245 -11.15 14.62 -5.61
N GLU A 246 -10.74 15.85 -5.77
CA GLU A 246 -10.53 16.78 -4.67
C GLU A 246 -11.85 17.41 -4.25
N THR A 247 -11.98 17.74 -2.98
CA THR A 247 -13.24 18.31 -2.44
C THR A 247 -13.57 19.71 -3.01
N SER A 248 -12.58 20.42 -3.57
CA SER A 248 -12.83 21.66 -4.33
C SER A 248 -13.64 21.45 -5.61
N GLY A 249 -13.74 20.20 -6.10
CA GLY A 249 -14.51 19.85 -7.29
C GLY A 249 -13.79 20.12 -8.63
N ASP A 250 -12.64 20.79 -8.61
CA ASP A 250 -11.97 21.24 -9.84
C ASP A 250 -11.17 20.13 -10.52
N HIS A 251 -10.75 19.12 -9.75
CA HIS A 251 -9.92 18.04 -10.25
C HIS A 251 -10.60 16.69 -10.06
N ILE A 252 -11.08 16.14 -11.16
CA ILE A 252 -11.77 14.83 -11.19
C ILE A 252 -11.06 13.91 -12.15
N SER A 253 -10.76 12.70 -11.70
CA SER A 253 -10.27 11.62 -12.56
C SER A 253 -11.17 10.40 -12.45
N ASN A 254 -11.41 9.77 -13.59
CA ASN A 254 -12.25 8.59 -13.66
C ASN A 254 -11.55 7.49 -14.45
N ASP A 255 -11.78 6.24 -14.08
CA ASP A 255 -11.40 5.09 -14.90
C ASP A 255 -12.53 4.07 -15.03
N LEU A 256 -12.50 3.37 -16.14
CA LEU A 256 -13.27 2.15 -16.37
C LEU A 256 -12.31 1.02 -16.72
N GLN A 257 -12.41 -0.09 -16.01
CA GLN A 257 -11.57 -1.27 -16.21
C GLN A 257 -12.43 -2.48 -16.50
N ILE A 258 -12.00 -3.30 -17.44
CA ILE A 258 -12.60 -4.60 -17.77
C ILE A 258 -11.50 -5.65 -17.72
N ARG A 259 -11.75 -6.73 -16.97
CA ARG A 259 -10.87 -7.89 -16.91
C ARG A 259 -11.65 -9.14 -17.21
N TYR A 260 -11.12 -9.95 -18.09
CA TYR A 260 -11.67 -11.27 -18.36
C TYR A 260 -10.58 -12.32 -18.26
N LYS A 261 -10.87 -13.38 -17.52
CA LYS A 261 -9.98 -14.52 -17.33
C LYS A 261 -10.71 -15.80 -17.73
N ILE A 262 -10.09 -16.57 -18.62
CA ILE A 262 -10.49 -17.92 -18.97
C ILE A 262 -9.36 -18.90 -18.69
N LYS A 263 -9.69 -20.03 -18.09
CA LYS A 263 -8.76 -21.15 -17.84
C LYS A 263 -9.33 -22.39 -18.54
N LEU A 264 -8.65 -22.84 -19.55
CA LEU A 264 -8.86 -24.13 -20.21
C LEU A 264 -7.80 -25.11 -19.66
N LYS A 265 -7.98 -26.42 -19.86
CA LYS A 265 -7.10 -27.45 -19.24
C LYS A 265 -5.61 -27.04 -19.06
N LYS A 266 -4.97 -26.68 -20.16
CA LYS A 266 -3.56 -26.27 -20.19
C LYS A 266 -3.33 -24.80 -20.56
N LEU A 267 -4.38 -24.08 -20.93
CA LEU A 267 -4.29 -22.71 -21.41
C LEU A 267 -5.03 -21.77 -20.45
N MET A 268 -4.38 -20.68 -20.05
CA MET A 268 -5.01 -19.57 -19.34
C MET A 268 -4.84 -18.29 -20.14
N VAL A 269 -5.93 -17.60 -20.38
CA VAL A 269 -5.92 -16.27 -21.03
C VAL A 269 -6.47 -15.26 -20.03
N ASN A 270 -5.75 -14.17 -19.86
CA ASN A 270 -6.16 -13.06 -19.01
C ASN A 270 -6.08 -11.78 -19.85
N THR A 271 -7.21 -11.13 -20.04
CA THR A 271 -7.29 -9.86 -20.78
C THR A 271 -7.61 -8.73 -19.80
N PHE A 272 -7.04 -7.60 -20.07
CA PHE A 272 -7.27 -6.37 -19.32
C PHE A 272 -7.43 -5.21 -20.29
N TRP A 273 -8.43 -4.39 -20.06
CA TRP A 273 -8.63 -3.14 -20.75
C TRP A 273 -8.98 -2.06 -19.74
N MET A 274 -8.48 -0.85 -19.96
CA MET A 274 -8.75 0.32 -19.14
C MET A 274 -8.85 1.57 -20.02
N SER A 275 -9.76 2.43 -19.64
CA SER A 275 -9.89 3.79 -20.15
C SER A 275 -9.89 4.75 -18.98
N SER A 276 -9.04 5.76 -19.01
CA SER A 276 -8.91 6.77 -17.96
C SER A 276 -9.05 8.18 -18.49
N HIS A 277 -9.69 9.02 -17.70
CA HIS A 277 -9.73 10.46 -17.87
C HIS A 277 -9.13 11.10 -16.62
N ILE A 278 -8.04 11.84 -16.76
CA ILE A 278 -7.28 12.43 -15.67
C ILE A 278 -7.08 13.90 -15.95
N ASN A 279 -7.60 14.76 -15.08
CA ASN A 279 -7.51 16.20 -15.22
C ASN A 279 -6.28 16.79 -14.55
N ASP A 280 -5.77 16.14 -13.49
CA ASP A 280 -4.66 16.65 -12.70
C ASP A 280 -3.81 15.53 -12.11
N TYR A 281 -2.51 15.80 -11.91
CA TYR A 281 -1.57 14.84 -11.33
C TYR A 281 -1.94 14.43 -9.90
N THR A 282 -2.58 15.29 -9.11
CA THR A 282 -3.03 14.98 -7.74
C THR A 282 -4.08 13.89 -7.72
N THR A 283 -4.89 13.81 -8.77
CA THR A 283 -5.92 12.79 -8.95
C THR A 283 -5.46 11.60 -9.81
N ARG A 284 -4.14 11.44 -10.03
CA ARG A 284 -3.57 10.31 -10.77
C ARG A 284 -4.08 8.96 -10.27
N LEU A 285 -4.19 8.00 -11.19
CA LEU A 285 -4.76 6.69 -10.92
C LEU A 285 -3.68 5.61 -10.97
N TYR A 286 -3.79 4.65 -10.06
CA TYR A 286 -2.93 3.47 -10.01
C TYR A 286 -3.75 2.23 -10.30
N TYR A 287 -3.20 1.32 -11.07
CA TYR A 287 -3.83 0.03 -11.33
C TYR A 287 -2.80 -1.10 -11.36
N TRP A 288 -3.30 -2.29 -11.07
CA TRP A 288 -2.51 -3.52 -11.18
C TRP A 288 -2.72 -4.11 -12.56
N ASP A 289 -1.63 -4.24 -13.30
CA ASP A 289 -1.63 -4.82 -14.64
C ASP A 289 -1.86 -6.34 -14.62
N ALA A 290 -2.14 -6.93 -15.77
CA ALA A 290 -2.02 -8.36 -16.01
C ALA A 290 -0.53 -8.73 -16.09
N THR A 291 0.07 -9.02 -14.93
CA THR A 291 1.51 -9.26 -14.80
C THR A 291 1.84 -10.73 -15.00
N LEU A 292 3.07 -11.00 -15.43
CA LEU A 292 3.63 -12.34 -15.44
C LEU A 292 3.71 -12.89 -14.01
N PRO A 293 3.65 -14.23 -13.81
CA PRO A 293 3.74 -14.82 -12.49
C PRO A 293 5.02 -14.40 -11.76
N GLY A 294 4.87 -13.93 -10.50
CA GLY A 294 5.97 -13.42 -9.69
C GLY A 294 6.34 -11.95 -9.95
N GLU A 295 5.77 -11.32 -10.96
CA GLU A 295 5.93 -9.90 -11.23
C GLU A 295 4.82 -9.10 -10.51
N MET A 296 5.19 -8.20 -9.63
CA MET A 296 4.27 -7.22 -9.04
C MET A 296 4.46 -5.89 -9.77
N ARG A 297 3.52 -5.53 -10.61
CA ARG A 297 3.60 -4.30 -11.40
C ARG A 297 2.35 -3.47 -11.25
N SER A 298 2.48 -2.36 -10.53
CA SER A 298 1.50 -1.29 -10.62
C SER A 298 1.91 -0.33 -11.73
N LYS A 299 0.95 0.19 -12.46
CA LYS A 299 1.15 1.27 -13.41
C LYS A 299 0.47 2.52 -12.90
N LEU A 300 1.14 3.64 -13.10
CA LEU A 300 0.62 4.97 -12.85
C LEU A 300 0.10 5.55 -14.16
N PHE A 301 -1.14 6.04 -14.13
CA PHE A 301 -1.66 6.95 -15.12
C PHE A 301 -1.69 8.36 -14.53
N SER A 302 -0.93 9.26 -15.14
CA SER A 302 -0.90 10.69 -14.84
C SER A 302 -1.61 11.52 -15.91
N GLU A 303 -1.96 10.90 -17.03
CA GLU A 303 -2.63 11.52 -18.18
C GLU A 303 -3.80 10.66 -18.63
N SER A 304 -4.74 11.28 -19.33
CA SER A 304 -5.89 10.57 -19.92
C SER A 304 -5.44 9.62 -21.02
N GLY A 305 -5.95 8.41 -21.03
CA GLY A 305 -5.53 7.43 -22.02
C GLY A 305 -6.23 6.09 -21.91
N HIS A 306 -5.81 5.19 -22.78
CA HIS A 306 -6.28 3.82 -22.81
C HIS A 306 -5.11 2.86 -22.65
N TYR A 307 -5.42 1.72 -22.08
CA TYR A 307 -4.47 0.63 -21.93
C TYR A 307 -5.17 -0.71 -22.18
N ALA A 308 -4.51 -1.57 -22.91
CA ALA A 308 -4.97 -2.94 -23.12
C ALA A 308 -3.81 -3.91 -22.92
N ALA A 309 -4.09 -5.07 -22.35
CA ALA A 309 -3.13 -6.15 -22.20
C ALA A 309 -3.80 -7.51 -22.39
N ILE A 310 -3.07 -8.42 -22.95
CA ILE A 310 -3.41 -9.83 -23.01
C ILE A 310 -2.22 -10.64 -22.49
N MET A 311 -2.50 -11.55 -21.58
CA MET A 311 -1.54 -12.53 -21.08
C MET A 311 -2.05 -13.92 -21.40
N ILE A 312 -1.19 -14.74 -21.99
CA ILE A 312 -1.43 -16.13 -22.31
C ILE A 312 -0.44 -16.97 -21.52
N SER A 313 -0.95 -17.98 -20.83
CA SER A 313 -0.13 -18.93 -20.09
C SER A 313 -0.42 -20.34 -20.56
N LEU A 314 0.58 -21.04 -21.01
CA LEU A 314 0.51 -22.45 -21.42
C LEU A 314 1.19 -23.32 -20.36
N LEU A 315 0.42 -24.18 -19.70
CA LEU A 315 0.92 -25.18 -18.76
C LEU A 315 1.35 -26.41 -19.56
N THR A 316 2.64 -26.66 -19.66
CA THR A 316 3.20 -27.72 -20.53
C THR A 316 3.29 -29.07 -19.84
N ILE A 317 3.77 -29.11 -18.60
CA ILE A 317 3.93 -30.29 -17.74
C ILE A 317 3.54 -29.85 -16.31
N GLU A 318 3.36 -30.77 -15.39
CA GLU A 318 2.88 -30.49 -14.01
C GLU A 318 3.65 -29.37 -13.28
N SER A 319 4.88 -29.11 -13.67
CA SER A 319 5.77 -28.13 -13.03
C SER A 319 6.31 -27.04 -13.96
N SER A 320 5.88 -27.01 -15.22
CA SER A 320 6.44 -26.07 -16.21
C SER A 320 5.36 -25.25 -16.90
N ALA A 321 5.63 -23.98 -17.13
CA ALA A 321 4.72 -23.08 -17.81
C ALA A 321 5.44 -22.05 -18.67
N ILE A 322 4.82 -21.69 -19.79
CA ILE A 322 5.24 -20.60 -20.67
C ILE A 322 4.21 -19.50 -20.55
N HIS A 323 4.65 -18.27 -20.28
CA HIS A 323 3.79 -17.12 -20.16
C HIS A 323 4.23 -16.05 -21.17
N GLY A 324 3.30 -15.60 -21.98
CA GLY A 324 3.49 -14.47 -22.88
C GLY A 324 2.54 -13.34 -22.56
N ARG A 325 3.02 -12.10 -22.61
CA ARG A 325 2.21 -10.90 -22.45
C ARG A 325 2.46 -9.92 -23.58
N ILE A 326 1.40 -9.33 -24.10
CA ILE A 326 1.44 -8.18 -24.99
C ILE A 326 0.56 -7.12 -24.37
N SER A 327 1.04 -5.89 -24.32
CA SER A 327 0.28 -4.74 -23.85
C SER A 327 0.49 -3.55 -24.75
N THR A 328 -0.52 -2.70 -24.83
CA THR A 328 -0.48 -1.45 -25.59
C THR A 328 -1.09 -0.32 -24.79
N SER A 329 -0.53 0.87 -24.91
CA SER A 329 -1.07 2.10 -24.33
C SER A 329 -1.09 3.18 -25.39
N TRP A 330 -2.10 4.03 -25.33
CA TRP A 330 -2.22 5.20 -26.21
C TRP A 330 -2.92 6.34 -25.47
N ASP A 331 -2.52 7.56 -25.84
CA ASP A 331 -3.07 8.79 -25.30
C ASP A 331 -4.46 9.04 -25.91
N ALA A 332 -5.44 9.37 -25.09
CA ALA A 332 -6.83 9.58 -25.54
C ALA A 332 -7.01 10.85 -26.39
N TRP A 333 -6.12 11.83 -26.23
CA TRP A 333 -6.30 13.18 -26.79
C TRP A 333 -5.37 13.50 -27.96
N LYS A 334 -4.35 12.72 -28.20
CA LYS A 334 -3.44 12.89 -29.33
C LYS A 334 -3.89 12.01 -30.50
N PHE A 335 -4.69 12.53 -31.38
CA PHE A 335 -5.21 11.84 -32.59
C PHE A 335 -4.13 11.14 -33.44
N ASN A 336 -2.87 11.52 -33.29
CA ASN A 336 -1.73 10.96 -34.00
C ASN A 336 -0.74 10.23 -33.08
N ALA A 337 -1.07 10.00 -31.80
CA ALA A 337 -0.17 9.29 -30.92
C ALA A 337 -0.06 7.83 -31.36
N LYS A 338 1.15 7.41 -31.71
CA LYS A 338 1.43 6.00 -32.00
C LYS A 338 1.26 5.19 -30.73
N PRO A 339 0.52 4.07 -30.77
CA PRO A 339 0.39 3.19 -29.61
C PRO A 339 1.77 2.66 -29.21
N GLN A 340 2.06 2.72 -27.92
CA GLN A 340 3.24 2.07 -27.38
C GLN A 340 2.91 0.60 -27.12
N VAL A 341 3.63 -0.30 -27.79
CA VAL A 341 3.44 -1.73 -27.65
C VAL A 341 4.62 -2.32 -26.88
N GLN A 342 4.33 -3.12 -25.87
CA GLN A 342 5.32 -3.84 -25.05
C GLN A 342 4.99 -5.32 -25.05
N GLY A 343 6.03 -6.17 -25.25
CA GLY A 343 5.93 -7.61 -25.14
C GLY A 343 6.84 -8.15 -24.03
N ALA A 344 6.43 -9.24 -23.40
CA ALA A 344 7.25 -9.97 -22.44
C ALA A 344 6.99 -11.48 -22.56
N LEU A 345 8.04 -12.28 -22.38
CA LEU A 345 7.99 -13.73 -22.38
C LEU A 345 8.70 -14.26 -21.13
N GLN A 346 8.10 -15.23 -20.47
CA GLN A 346 8.65 -15.87 -19.26
C GLN A 346 8.50 -17.38 -19.34
N PHE A 347 9.54 -18.08 -18.94
CA PHE A 347 9.56 -19.53 -18.79
C PHE A 347 9.71 -19.86 -17.30
N ASN A 348 8.77 -20.61 -16.75
CA ASN A 348 8.87 -21.15 -15.41
C ASN A 348 9.16 -22.65 -15.52
N LEU A 349 10.30 -23.05 -14.94
CA LEU A 349 10.70 -24.45 -14.79
C LEU A 349 10.79 -24.69 -13.29
N SER A 350 10.00 -25.62 -12.74
CA SER A 350 10.28 -26.16 -11.41
C SER A 350 10.99 -27.49 -11.58
N LEU A 351 12.18 -27.55 -11.03
CA LEU A 351 13.02 -28.75 -10.95
C LEU A 351 12.51 -29.66 -9.84
#